data_138508f9a49d19e629d44aee14495043
#
_entry.id   138508f9a49d19e629d44aee14495043
#
_cell.length_a   1.000
_cell.length_b   1.000
_cell.length_c   1.000
_cell.angle_alpha   90.00
_cell.angle_beta   90.00
_cell.angle_gamma   90.00
#
_symmetry.space_group_name_H-M   'P 1'
#
loop_
_entity.id
_entity.type
_entity.pdbx_description
1 polymer ?
#
loop_
_entity_poly.entity_id
_entity_poly.type
_entity_poly.pdbx_seq_one_letter_code
_entity_poly.pdbx_strand_id
1 'polypeptide(L)'
;MKLSKLNIKKINFNDIDINYSSQDILMKLGELYQFESGIYGYGNIWTKLERNIEKIIIEELDKADCIQVEFPKLQPRSIWDKSNRWNQYTEENDIMFHIKNNFGEYGLAPTAEECATIFGANRLLSYKQLPTTYYQIGEKFRKEIRARGYLFRPRTFVMMDAYSFDKDEENMHKTFNKMHNVYMNIFKRIGINIVPVISDGGTMGGRVSEEFQAITKLGEDIILYDKNTNIGINKEVLSFKDKETFINKLNGISLNKMEEVNSVELGNNFELGTKYSDLMEMYYQDENGNNKPFYMGCYGIGLGRIIATIIENNVLIKDEKIKGFVIPYNVAPYKVHIVYSEQNKDNAIELYERLLENNIQCIIDDRDNLILGNKINDVALLGTPKLIVLGNKYDNINYEIEDLKTGEKDIVKKENIINYFR
;
A
#
# COMPACT_ATOMS: atom_id res chain seq x y z
N MET A 1 -22.01 -1.61 -10.16
CA MET A 1 -22.56 -0.82 -8.98
C MET A 1 -23.40 0.34 -9.51
N LYS A 2 -24.62 0.53 -8.99
CA LYS A 2 -25.44 1.70 -9.29
C LYS A 2 -24.98 2.88 -8.46
N LEU A 3 -24.77 4.04 -9.07
CA LEU A 3 -24.23 5.23 -8.39
C LEU A 3 -25.15 5.75 -7.27
N SER A 4 -26.48 5.67 -7.49
CA SER A 4 -27.49 6.04 -6.46
C SER A 4 -27.33 5.28 -5.15
N LYS A 5 -26.72 4.09 -5.15
CA LYS A 5 -26.52 3.24 -3.97
C LYS A 5 -25.25 3.56 -3.19
N LEU A 6 -24.30 4.28 -3.79
CA LEU A 6 -23.05 4.65 -3.10
C LEU A 6 -23.23 5.80 -2.13
N ASN A 7 -24.34 6.54 -2.18
CA ASN A 7 -24.65 7.68 -1.32
C ASN A 7 -23.53 8.72 -1.23
N ILE A 8 -22.82 8.93 -2.33
CA ILE A 8 -21.70 9.86 -2.39
C ILE A 8 -22.22 11.27 -2.18
N LYS A 9 -21.54 12.02 -1.32
CA LYS A 9 -21.86 13.43 -1.11
C LYS A 9 -21.59 14.19 -2.40
N LYS A 10 -22.55 15.02 -2.82
CA LYS A 10 -22.32 15.91 -3.95
C LYS A 10 -21.25 16.94 -3.56
N ILE A 11 -20.13 16.92 -4.27
CA ILE A 11 -19.03 17.84 -4.03
C ILE A 11 -18.96 18.86 -5.13
N ASN A 12 -18.75 20.09 -4.74
CA ASN A 12 -18.28 21.11 -5.64
C ASN A 12 -16.73 21.16 -5.53
N PHE A 13 -16.02 20.51 -6.48
CA PHE A 13 -14.55 20.55 -6.50
C PHE A 13 -13.98 21.97 -6.72
N ASN A 14 -14.79 22.93 -7.13
CA ASN A 14 -14.34 24.32 -7.18
C ASN A 14 -13.95 24.88 -5.81
N ASP A 15 -14.38 24.23 -4.72
CA ASP A 15 -14.07 24.59 -3.33
C ASP A 15 -12.85 23.82 -2.78
N ILE A 16 -12.17 23.00 -3.62
CA ILE A 16 -11.00 22.24 -3.21
C ILE A 16 -9.73 22.98 -3.68
N ASP A 17 -8.92 23.39 -2.70
CA ASP A 17 -7.61 23.98 -2.93
C ASP A 17 -6.67 22.97 -3.59
N ILE A 18 -5.78 23.44 -4.48
CA ILE A 18 -4.77 22.62 -5.15
C ILE A 18 -3.80 21.94 -4.18
N ASN A 19 -3.74 22.40 -2.93
CA ASN A 19 -2.88 21.85 -1.87
C ASN A 19 -3.61 20.81 -0.98
N TYR A 20 -4.81 20.36 -1.34
CA TYR A 20 -5.52 19.36 -0.56
C TYR A 20 -4.82 18.01 -0.60
N SER A 21 -4.80 17.36 0.57
CA SER A 21 -4.33 16.00 0.75
C SER A 21 -5.35 14.97 0.26
N SER A 22 -4.89 13.74 0.07
CA SER A 22 -5.76 12.58 -0.14
C SER A 22 -6.83 12.43 0.94
N GLN A 23 -6.51 12.74 2.20
CA GLN A 23 -7.46 12.76 3.31
C GLN A 23 -8.58 13.78 3.08
N ASP A 24 -8.25 15.01 2.69
CA ASP A 24 -9.25 16.06 2.46
C ASP A 24 -10.21 15.67 1.34
N ILE A 25 -9.67 15.13 0.25
CA ILE A 25 -10.46 14.65 -0.90
C ILE A 25 -11.43 13.56 -0.44
N LEU A 26 -10.95 12.53 0.25
CA LEU A 26 -11.76 11.40 0.68
C LEU A 26 -12.80 11.78 1.74
N MET A 27 -12.47 12.67 2.68
CA MET A 27 -13.41 13.16 3.68
C MET A 27 -14.55 13.97 3.04
N LYS A 28 -14.23 14.80 2.05
CA LYS A 28 -15.25 15.53 1.29
C LYS A 28 -16.17 14.61 0.51
N LEU A 29 -15.63 13.55 -0.10
CA LEU A 29 -16.41 12.50 -0.80
C LEU A 29 -17.30 11.68 0.14
N GLY A 30 -17.03 11.70 1.45
CA GLY A 30 -17.67 10.80 2.41
C GLY A 30 -17.12 9.36 2.34
N GLU A 31 -15.98 9.16 1.69
CA GLU A 31 -15.26 7.89 1.62
C GLU A 31 -14.30 7.69 2.80
N LEU A 32 -14.08 8.73 3.59
CA LEU A 32 -13.32 8.70 4.83
C LEU A 32 -14.09 9.44 5.93
N TYR A 33 -14.22 8.81 7.09
CA TYR A 33 -14.77 9.45 8.28
C TYR A 33 -13.76 9.36 9.43
N GLN A 34 -13.40 10.49 10.00
CA GLN A 34 -12.49 10.56 11.14
C GLN A 34 -13.29 10.49 12.44
N PHE A 35 -13.14 9.40 13.20
CA PHE A 35 -13.72 9.24 14.53
C PHE A 35 -12.90 9.98 15.59
N GLU A 36 -11.57 9.89 15.45
CA GLU A 36 -10.58 10.59 16.26
C GLU A 36 -9.30 10.77 15.43
N SER A 37 -8.36 11.61 15.89
CA SER A 37 -7.07 11.78 15.23
C SER A 37 -6.38 10.43 15.01
N GLY A 38 -6.12 10.08 13.76
CA GLY A 38 -5.49 8.81 13.37
C GLY A 38 -6.39 7.57 13.43
N ILE A 39 -7.71 7.73 13.71
CA ILE A 39 -8.69 6.64 13.75
C ILE A 39 -9.79 6.94 12.73
N TYR A 40 -9.88 6.12 11.68
CA TYR A 40 -10.73 6.36 10.53
C TYR A 40 -11.68 5.20 10.24
N GLY A 41 -12.84 5.53 9.68
CA GLY A 41 -13.72 4.61 8.99
C GLY A 41 -13.63 4.85 7.48
N TYR A 42 -13.64 3.79 6.70
CA TYR A 42 -13.40 3.82 5.27
C TYR A 42 -14.65 3.42 4.48
N GLY A 43 -14.89 4.12 3.37
CA GLY A 43 -16.01 3.87 2.47
C GLY A 43 -15.74 2.76 1.44
N ASN A 44 -16.64 2.68 0.46
CA ASN A 44 -16.65 1.59 -0.52
C ASN A 44 -15.44 1.63 -1.46
N ILE A 45 -15.04 2.82 -1.94
CA ILE A 45 -13.92 2.98 -2.88
C ILE A 45 -12.63 2.55 -2.20
N TRP A 46 -12.37 3.06 -0.98
CA TRP A 46 -11.19 2.67 -0.20
C TRP A 46 -11.13 1.16 0.02
N THR A 47 -12.20 0.58 0.58
CA THR A 47 -12.22 -0.84 0.94
C THR A 47 -12.00 -1.76 -0.26
N LYS A 48 -12.57 -1.42 -1.42
CA LYS A 48 -12.34 -2.21 -2.64
C LYS A 48 -10.95 -2.01 -3.23
N LEU A 49 -10.43 -0.78 -3.18
CA LEU A 49 -9.06 -0.47 -3.64
C LEU A 49 -8.03 -1.22 -2.79
N GLU A 50 -8.20 -1.22 -1.47
CA GLU A 50 -7.35 -1.95 -0.53
C GLU A 50 -7.32 -3.45 -0.86
N ARG A 51 -8.48 -4.07 -1.09
CA ARG A 51 -8.56 -5.50 -1.47
C ARG A 51 -7.92 -5.80 -2.82
N ASN A 52 -8.02 -4.88 -3.79
CA ASN A 52 -7.36 -5.06 -5.10
C ASN A 52 -5.84 -4.97 -4.97
N ILE A 53 -5.34 -4.08 -4.12
CA ILE A 53 -3.90 -3.97 -3.78
C ILE A 53 -3.45 -5.25 -3.05
N GLU A 54 -4.18 -5.67 -2.04
CA GLU A 54 -3.93 -6.90 -1.28
C GLU A 54 -3.81 -8.12 -2.20
N LYS A 55 -4.71 -8.26 -3.16
CA LYS A 55 -4.67 -9.34 -4.15
C LYS A 55 -3.36 -9.34 -4.95
N ILE A 56 -2.88 -8.18 -5.41
CA ILE A 56 -1.62 -8.08 -6.14
C ILE A 56 -0.44 -8.47 -5.25
N ILE A 57 -0.45 -8.03 -3.99
CA ILE A 57 0.59 -8.38 -3.00
C ILE A 57 0.64 -9.90 -2.80
N ILE A 58 -0.51 -10.54 -2.55
CA ILE A 58 -0.61 -11.99 -2.36
C ILE A 58 -0.05 -12.72 -3.59
N GLU A 59 -0.49 -12.35 -4.80
CA GLU A 59 -0.06 -13.00 -6.04
C GLU A 59 1.46 -12.91 -6.27
N GLU A 60 2.12 -11.80 -5.90
CA GLU A 60 3.57 -11.67 -6.05
C GLU A 60 4.34 -12.41 -4.94
N LEU A 61 3.82 -12.44 -3.71
CA LEU A 61 4.41 -13.20 -2.62
C LEU A 61 4.27 -14.72 -2.86
N ASP A 62 3.13 -15.18 -3.35
CA ASP A 62 2.90 -16.59 -3.70
C ASP A 62 3.84 -17.05 -4.83
N LYS A 63 4.06 -16.22 -5.88
CA LYS A 63 5.06 -16.49 -6.93
C LYS A 63 6.49 -16.58 -6.39
N ALA A 64 6.74 -15.95 -5.26
CA ALA A 64 8.01 -15.97 -4.57
C ALA A 64 8.11 -17.08 -3.50
N ASP A 65 7.18 -18.06 -3.49
CA ASP A 65 7.10 -19.16 -2.53
C ASP A 65 7.04 -18.69 -1.07
N CYS A 66 6.45 -17.50 -0.81
CA CYS A 66 6.18 -17.04 0.54
C CYS A 66 4.89 -17.69 1.05
N ILE A 67 4.84 -18.02 2.33
CA ILE A 67 3.74 -18.76 2.95
C ILE A 67 2.86 -17.79 3.74
N GLN A 68 1.57 -17.69 3.38
CA GLN A 68 0.62 -16.88 4.11
C GLN A 68 0.28 -17.51 5.47
N VAL A 69 0.31 -16.69 6.51
CA VAL A 69 -0.03 -17.05 7.89
C VAL A 69 -0.84 -15.93 8.54
N GLU A 70 -1.31 -16.13 9.75
CA GLU A 70 -1.94 -15.08 10.56
C GLU A 70 -1.40 -15.15 11.98
N PHE A 71 -0.89 -14.03 12.49
CA PHE A 71 -0.42 -13.87 13.87
C PHE A 71 -1.46 -13.12 14.72
N PRO A 72 -1.49 -13.36 16.06
CA PRO A 72 -2.44 -12.72 16.94
C PRO A 72 -2.25 -11.19 16.97
N LYS A 73 -3.37 -10.47 16.89
CA LYS A 73 -3.39 -9.00 17.05
C LYS A 73 -3.28 -8.58 18.52
N LEU A 74 -3.75 -9.42 19.42
CA LEU A 74 -3.56 -9.27 20.86
C LEU A 74 -2.41 -10.16 21.29
N GLN A 75 -1.27 -9.55 21.65
CA GLN A 75 -0.02 -10.25 21.94
C GLN A 75 0.29 -10.19 23.43
N PRO A 76 0.61 -11.33 24.10
CA PRO A 76 0.94 -11.34 25.52
C PRO A 76 2.32 -10.72 25.77
N ARG A 77 2.46 -10.00 26.88
CA ARG A 77 3.73 -9.38 27.32
C ARG A 77 4.89 -10.40 27.34
N SER A 78 4.61 -11.63 27.73
CA SER A 78 5.63 -12.68 27.87
C SER A 78 6.44 -12.97 26.61
N ILE A 79 5.89 -12.77 25.40
CA ILE A 79 6.67 -12.94 24.17
C ILE A 79 7.56 -11.73 23.89
N TRP A 80 7.13 -10.52 24.26
CA TRP A 80 7.86 -9.28 24.11
C TRP A 80 9.00 -9.15 25.13
N ASP A 81 8.82 -9.71 26.34
CA ASP A 81 9.87 -9.77 27.36
C ASP A 81 11.06 -10.64 26.87
N LYS A 82 10.81 -11.69 26.06
CA LYS A 82 11.87 -12.53 25.48
C LYS A 82 12.77 -11.78 24.50
N SER A 83 12.24 -10.81 23.76
CA SER A 83 13.02 -9.95 22.85
C SER A 83 13.56 -8.69 23.52
N ASN A 84 13.26 -8.47 24.82
CA ASN A 84 13.57 -7.25 25.58
C ASN A 84 12.91 -5.97 24.99
N ARG A 85 11.82 -6.10 24.23
CA ARG A 85 11.18 -4.96 23.55
C ARG A 85 9.93 -4.43 24.25
N TRP A 86 9.41 -5.10 25.30
CA TRP A 86 8.19 -4.64 25.96
C TRP A 86 8.31 -3.20 26.48
N ASN A 87 9.30 -2.92 27.33
CA ASN A 87 9.49 -1.58 27.90
C ASN A 87 9.84 -0.55 26.81
N GLN A 88 10.64 -0.95 25.82
CA GLN A 88 10.97 -0.08 24.69
C GLN A 88 9.72 0.39 23.95
N TYR A 89 8.71 -0.47 23.78
CA TYR A 89 7.49 -0.16 23.01
C TYR A 89 6.38 0.45 23.85
N THR A 90 6.34 0.22 25.16
CA THR A 90 5.27 0.71 26.05
C THR A 90 5.63 1.93 26.86
N GLU A 91 6.92 2.09 27.23
CA GLU A 91 7.39 3.14 28.15
C GLU A 91 8.36 4.11 27.48
N GLU A 92 9.42 3.62 26.83
CA GLU A 92 10.47 4.47 26.27
C GLU A 92 10.01 5.23 25.02
N ASN A 93 9.44 4.52 24.06
CA ASN A 93 8.99 5.09 22.77
C ASN A 93 7.47 5.28 22.69
N ASP A 94 6.72 4.73 23.65
CA ASP A 94 5.25 4.81 23.75
C ASP A 94 4.52 4.49 22.42
N ILE A 95 4.97 3.42 21.72
CA ILE A 95 4.46 3.03 20.40
C ILE A 95 3.26 2.10 20.52
N MET A 96 3.24 1.18 21.51
CA MET A 96 2.28 0.09 21.60
C MET A 96 1.11 0.45 22.52
N PHE A 97 -0.13 0.28 22.02
CA PHE A 97 -1.31 0.22 22.88
C PHE A 97 -1.24 -1.04 23.74
N HIS A 98 -1.29 -0.92 25.05
CA HIS A 98 -1.24 -2.06 25.97
C HIS A 98 -2.42 -2.06 26.94
N ILE A 99 -2.80 -3.25 27.36
CA ILE A 99 -3.92 -3.53 28.24
C ILE A 99 -3.41 -4.36 29.42
N LYS A 100 -3.72 -3.92 30.63
CA LYS A 100 -3.47 -4.66 31.87
C LYS A 100 -4.78 -5.02 32.53
N ASN A 101 -4.95 -6.30 32.86
CA ASN A 101 -6.13 -6.80 33.56
C ASN A 101 -5.75 -7.99 34.50
N ASN A 102 -6.74 -8.61 35.12
CA ASN A 102 -6.52 -9.73 36.06
C ASN A 102 -5.94 -10.98 35.41
N PHE A 103 -5.95 -11.10 34.08
CA PHE A 103 -5.41 -12.25 33.34
C PHE A 103 -3.97 -12.02 32.84
N GLY A 104 -3.48 -10.78 32.89
CA GLY A 104 -2.12 -10.45 32.45
C GLY A 104 -2.00 -9.10 31.75
N GLU A 105 -0.87 -8.91 31.10
CA GLU A 105 -0.57 -7.74 30.30
C GLU A 105 -0.44 -8.13 28.83
N TYR A 106 -1.06 -7.34 27.96
CA TYR A 106 -1.17 -7.60 26.53
C TYR A 106 -0.92 -6.31 25.75
N GLY A 107 -0.32 -6.41 24.57
CA GLY A 107 -0.19 -5.34 23.60
C GLY A 107 -1.05 -5.58 22.38
N LEU A 108 -1.60 -4.50 21.79
CA LEU A 108 -2.13 -4.55 20.42
C LEU A 108 -0.94 -4.49 19.45
N ALA A 109 -0.86 -5.47 18.55
CA ALA A 109 0.29 -5.70 17.67
C ALA A 109 0.73 -4.46 16.86
N PRO A 110 1.85 -3.81 17.14
CA PRO A 110 2.45 -2.80 16.26
C PRO A 110 3.25 -3.44 15.14
N THR A 111 3.70 -4.68 15.34
CA THR A 111 4.50 -5.55 14.48
C THR A 111 4.42 -6.99 15.01
N ALA A 112 5.08 -7.98 14.40
CA ALA A 112 4.95 -9.38 14.81
C ALA A 112 6.26 -10.21 14.76
N GLU A 113 7.44 -9.60 14.92
CA GLU A 113 8.72 -10.31 14.91
C GLU A 113 8.75 -11.45 15.95
N GLU A 114 8.28 -11.17 17.17
CA GLU A 114 8.25 -12.16 18.27
C GLU A 114 7.35 -13.35 17.93
N CYS A 115 6.15 -13.06 17.41
CA CYS A 115 5.21 -14.11 16.99
C CYS A 115 5.79 -14.95 15.85
N ALA A 116 6.39 -14.29 14.85
CA ALA A 116 6.98 -14.96 13.70
C ALA A 116 8.15 -15.86 14.12
N THR A 117 9.03 -15.37 15.02
CA THR A 117 10.17 -16.14 15.54
C THR A 117 9.72 -17.40 16.27
N ILE A 118 8.73 -17.29 17.16
CA ILE A 118 8.18 -18.44 17.88
C ILE A 118 7.50 -19.42 16.90
N PHE A 119 6.71 -18.91 15.97
CA PHE A 119 6.00 -19.73 14.98
C PHE A 119 6.98 -20.46 14.06
N GLY A 120 8.02 -19.75 13.58
CA GLY A 120 9.07 -20.32 12.75
C GLY A 120 9.83 -21.43 13.48
N ALA A 121 10.32 -21.16 14.68
CA ALA A 121 11.10 -22.14 15.47
C ALA A 121 10.33 -23.42 15.82
N ASN A 122 9.00 -23.35 15.96
CA ASN A 122 8.17 -24.52 16.18
C ASN A 122 7.90 -25.36 14.91
N ARG A 123 8.26 -24.86 13.73
CA ARG A 123 7.99 -25.50 12.42
C ARG A 123 9.25 -25.82 11.64
N LEU A 124 10.25 -24.95 11.71
CA LEU A 124 11.50 -25.03 10.96
C LEU A 124 12.58 -25.70 11.83
N LEU A 125 12.44 -27.00 12.03
CA LEU A 125 13.31 -27.75 12.95
C LEU A 125 14.65 -28.17 12.31
N SER A 126 14.76 -28.09 10.99
CA SER A 126 15.92 -28.56 10.24
C SER A 126 16.34 -27.57 9.16
N TYR A 127 17.65 -27.47 8.90
CA TYR A 127 18.22 -26.68 7.81
C TYR A 127 17.61 -26.99 6.42
N LYS A 128 17.03 -28.18 6.23
CA LYS A 128 16.38 -28.59 4.96
C LYS A 128 15.11 -27.81 4.67
N GLN A 129 14.54 -27.13 5.68
CA GLN A 129 13.34 -26.34 5.56
C GLN A 129 13.63 -24.86 5.30
N LEU A 130 14.91 -24.50 5.22
CA LEU A 130 15.38 -23.14 4.99
C LEU A 130 15.89 -22.96 3.54
N PRO A 131 15.72 -21.80 2.89
CA PRO A 131 15.03 -20.62 3.43
C PRO A 131 13.50 -20.76 3.43
N THR A 132 12.83 -20.12 4.38
CA THR A 132 11.37 -20.01 4.42
C THR A 132 10.96 -18.59 4.76
N THR A 133 9.95 -18.07 4.08
CA THR A 133 9.38 -16.74 4.36
C THR A 133 7.90 -16.89 4.69
N TYR A 134 7.48 -16.43 5.87
CA TYR A 134 6.08 -16.31 6.26
C TYR A 134 5.63 -14.86 6.09
N TYR A 135 4.39 -14.63 5.64
CA TYR A 135 3.79 -13.30 5.57
C TYR A 135 2.36 -13.29 6.05
N GLN A 136 1.91 -12.14 6.51
CA GLN A 136 0.50 -11.87 6.81
C GLN A 136 0.09 -10.51 6.24
N ILE A 137 -1.21 -10.30 6.06
CA ILE A 137 -1.80 -9.00 5.80
C ILE A 137 -2.84 -8.75 6.88
N GLY A 138 -2.68 -7.69 7.66
CA GLY A 138 -3.60 -7.44 8.76
C GLY A 138 -3.39 -6.11 9.45
N GLU A 139 -4.33 -5.79 10.33
CA GLU A 139 -4.30 -4.55 11.10
C GLU A 139 -3.11 -4.49 12.06
N LYS A 140 -2.51 -3.32 12.12
CA LYS A 140 -1.49 -2.92 13.09
C LYS A 140 -1.96 -1.70 13.88
N PHE A 141 -1.43 -1.56 15.08
CA PHE A 141 -1.84 -0.56 16.05
C PHE A 141 -0.60 0.16 16.58
N ARG A 142 -0.50 1.48 16.36
CA ARG A 142 0.62 2.28 16.86
C ARG A 142 0.11 3.56 17.51
N LYS A 143 0.65 3.90 18.68
CA LYS A 143 0.36 5.18 19.34
C LYS A 143 1.12 6.30 18.63
N GLU A 144 0.64 6.71 17.47
CA GLU A 144 1.22 7.85 16.79
C GLU A 144 0.97 9.13 17.60
N ILE A 145 2.03 9.64 18.25
CA ILE A 145 1.97 10.84 19.09
C ILE A 145 1.62 12.06 18.24
N ARG A 146 2.08 12.08 17.01
CA ARG A 146 1.79 13.10 16.01
C ARG A 146 1.12 12.43 14.82
N ALA A 147 -0.19 12.29 14.85
CA ALA A 147 -0.99 11.97 13.66
C ALA A 147 -0.95 13.19 12.69
N ARG A 148 0.25 13.68 12.39
CA ARG A 148 0.58 14.65 11.34
C ARG A 148 0.96 13.81 10.12
N GLY A 149 0.67 14.28 8.93
CA GLY A 149 0.93 13.52 7.70
C GLY A 149 -0.32 12.81 7.20
N TYR A 150 -1.47 13.25 7.64
CA TYR A 150 -2.75 12.80 7.10
C TYR A 150 -2.91 11.26 7.20
N LEU A 151 -3.24 10.58 6.10
CA LEU A 151 -3.40 9.12 6.01
C LEU A 151 -2.08 8.34 6.03
N PHE A 152 -0.92 9.00 6.04
CA PHE A 152 0.38 8.31 6.08
C PHE A 152 0.73 7.76 7.47
N ARG A 153 0.16 8.35 8.56
CA ARG A 153 0.43 7.93 9.97
C ARG A 153 -0.84 7.75 10.80
N PRO A 154 -1.77 6.86 10.40
CA PRO A 154 -2.92 6.53 11.23
C PRO A 154 -2.49 5.64 12.41
N ARG A 155 -3.32 5.64 13.47
CA ARG A 155 -3.12 4.78 14.65
C ARG A 155 -3.51 3.33 14.42
N THR A 156 -4.43 3.10 13.48
CA THR A 156 -4.82 1.77 13.01
C THR A 156 -4.69 1.73 11.49
N PHE A 157 -4.02 0.71 10.97
CA PHE A 157 -3.77 0.59 9.53
C PHE A 157 -3.53 -0.86 9.14
N VAL A 158 -3.75 -1.18 7.87
CA VAL A 158 -3.45 -2.50 7.30
C VAL A 158 -2.03 -2.51 6.76
N MET A 159 -1.26 -3.55 7.12
CA MET A 159 0.10 -3.79 6.67
C MET A 159 0.25 -5.24 6.21
N MET A 160 0.92 -5.43 5.08
CA MET A 160 1.59 -6.69 4.81
C MET A 160 2.91 -6.68 5.56
N ASP A 161 3.15 -7.68 6.38
CA ASP A 161 4.41 -7.92 7.07
C ASP A 161 4.88 -9.35 6.84
N ALA A 162 6.14 -9.51 6.42
CA ALA A 162 6.76 -10.78 6.13
C ALA A 162 8.05 -10.97 6.93
N TYR A 163 8.40 -12.22 7.20
CA TYR A 163 9.54 -12.62 8.02
C TYR A 163 10.24 -13.80 7.37
N SER A 164 11.51 -13.62 7.00
CA SER A 164 12.32 -14.71 6.46
C SER A 164 13.17 -15.39 7.54
N PHE A 165 13.42 -16.67 7.30
CA PHE A 165 14.26 -17.54 8.12
C PHE A 165 15.27 -18.19 7.21
N ASP A 166 16.54 -17.89 7.44
CA ASP A 166 17.66 -18.31 6.62
C ASP A 166 18.73 -18.99 7.51
N LYS A 167 19.56 -19.85 6.92
CA LYS A 167 20.56 -20.61 7.69
C LYS A 167 21.83 -19.80 8.01
N ASP A 168 22.12 -18.76 7.26
CA ASP A 168 23.30 -17.93 7.39
C ASP A 168 23.08 -16.54 6.77
N GLU A 169 24.04 -15.65 6.96
CA GLU A 169 24.01 -14.27 6.48
C GLU A 169 23.94 -14.19 4.96
N GLU A 170 24.69 -15.04 4.25
CA GLU A 170 24.68 -15.05 2.78
C GLU A 170 23.29 -15.40 2.21
N ASN A 171 22.62 -16.39 2.83
CA ASN A 171 21.26 -16.76 2.41
C ASN A 171 20.24 -15.66 2.78
N MET A 172 20.39 -15.01 3.94
CA MET A 172 19.56 -13.86 4.32
C MET A 172 19.70 -12.74 3.28
N HIS A 173 20.92 -12.40 2.83
CA HIS A 173 21.12 -11.42 1.75
C HIS A 173 20.45 -11.84 0.43
N LYS A 174 20.47 -13.13 0.10
CA LYS A 174 19.78 -13.64 -1.11
C LYS A 174 18.25 -13.47 -0.98
N THR A 175 17.71 -13.77 0.20
CA THR A 175 16.29 -13.58 0.47
C THR A 175 15.91 -12.10 0.47
N PHE A 176 16.74 -11.23 1.03
CA PHE A 176 16.56 -9.78 0.97
C PHE A 176 16.47 -9.27 -0.47
N ASN A 177 17.42 -9.66 -1.33
CA ASN A 177 17.41 -9.28 -2.74
C ASN A 177 16.21 -9.88 -3.51
N LYS A 178 15.76 -11.07 -3.16
CA LYS A 178 14.52 -11.66 -3.69
C LYS A 178 13.32 -10.78 -3.33
N MET A 179 13.19 -10.37 -2.07
CA MET A 179 12.09 -9.53 -1.59
C MET A 179 12.14 -8.12 -2.19
N HIS A 180 13.33 -7.54 -2.43
CA HIS A 180 13.47 -6.32 -3.22
C HIS A 180 12.76 -6.44 -4.57
N ASN A 181 13.06 -7.50 -5.34
CA ASN A 181 12.44 -7.71 -6.65
C ASN A 181 10.92 -7.94 -6.56
N VAL A 182 10.46 -8.65 -5.54
CA VAL A 182 9.02 -8.83 -5.27
C VAL A 182 8.33 -7.48 -5.07
N TYR A 183 8.91 -6.59 -4.26
CA TYR A 183 8.36 -5.26 -4.01
C TYR A 183 8.33 -4.41 -5.27
N MET A 184 9.41 -4.39 -6.05
CA MET A 184 9.44 -3.68 -7.33
C MET A 184 8.33 -4.15 -8.28
N ASN A 185 8.06 -5.47 -8.32
CA ASN A 185 6.98 -6.04 -9.12
C ASN A 185 5.59 -5.65 -8.58
N ILE A 186 5.39 -5.70 -7.26
CA ILE A 186 4.14 -5.27 -6.61
C ILE A 186 3.80 -3.83 -6.99
N PHE A 187 4.72 -2.89 -6.77
CA PHE A 187 4.47 -1.48 -7.04
C PHE A 187 4.28 -1.18 -8.53
N LYS A 188 5.05 -1.85 -9.40
CA LYS A 188 4.87 -1.78 -10.85
C LYS A 188 3.48 -2.23 -11.28
N ARG A 189 2.99 -3.36 -10.73
CA ARG A 189 1.65 -3.87 -11.04
C ARG A 189 0.54 -2.97 -10.50
N ILE A 190 0.74 -2.36 -9.34
CA ILE A 190 -0.18 -1.36 -8.77
C ILE A 190 -0.23 -0.10 -9.66
N GLY A 191 0.87 0.23 -10.33
CA GLY A 191 1.01 1.42 -11.16
C GLY A 191 1.55 2.62 -10.41
N ILE A 192 2.42 2.39 -9.41
CA ILE A 192 3.15 3.41 -8.66
C ILE A 192 4.63 3.35 -9.01
N ASN A 193 5.22 4.53 -9.27
CA ASN A 193 6.65 4.67 -9.42
C ASN A 193 7.31 4.72 -8.04
N ILE A 194 8.25 3.82 -7.81
CA ILE A 194 8.97 3.66 -6.55
C ILE A 194 10.46 3.93 -6.76
N VAL A 195 11.06 4.54 -5.75
CA VAL A 195 12.51 4.70 -5.59
C VAL A 195 12.95 3.81 -4.43
N PRO A 196 13.81 2.80 -4.65
CA PRO A 196 14.53 2.14 -3.57
C PRO A 196 15.49 3.12 -2.89
N VAL A 197 15.38 3.26 -1.58
CA VAL A 197 16.07 4.28 -0.79
C VAL A 197 16.88 3.62 0.30
N ILE A 198 18.16 3.95 0.36
CA ILE A 198 19.06 3.55 1.44
C ILE A 198 18.71 4.35 2.70
N SER A 199 18.39 3.65 3.79
CA SER A 199 17.95 4.25 5.05
C SER A 199 18.53 3.54 6.27
N ASP A 200 18.17 4.02 7.46
CA ASP A 200 18.59 3.46 8.75
C ASP A 200 17.69 2.31 9.19
N GLY A 201 18.30 1.25 9.73
CA GLY A 201 17.56 0.11 10.30
C GLY A 201 16.84 0.42 11.62
N GLY A 202 17.16 1.53 12.25
CA GLY A 202 16.51 2.00 13.48
C GLY A 202 16.50 0.96 14.60
N THR A 203 15.36 0.85 15.28
CA THR A 203 15.16 -0.09 16.39
C THR A 203 14.91 -1.53 15.96
N MET A 204 14.63 -1.76 14.68
CA MET A 204 14.27 -3.09 14.17
C MET A 204 15.47 -4.05 14.20
N GLY A 205 16.60 -3.64 13.66
CA GLY A 205 17.84 -4.40 13.59
C GLY A 205 18.54 -4.17 12.25
N GLY A 206 19.84 -4.50 12.21
CA GLY A 206 20.69 -4.10 11.09
C GLY A 206 21.04 -2.62 11.13
N ARG A 207 22.14 -2.22 10.49
CA ARG A 207 22.52 -0.80 10.45
C ARG A 207 21.91 -0.09 9.25
N VAL A 208 21.73 -0.78 8.16
CA VAL A 208 21.20 -0.26 6.91
C VAL A 208 19.92 -1.00 6.56
N SER A 209 18.90 -0.27 6.17
CA SER A 209 17.65 -0.77 5.62
C SER A 209 17.44 -0.26 4.22
N GLU A 210 16.50 -0.86 3.52
CA GLU A 210 16.00 -0.38 2.25
C GLU A 210 14.53 0.02 2.40
N GLU A 211 14.22 1.25 2.02
CA GLU A 211 12.84 1.75 1.96
C GLU A 211 12.39 1.86 0.50
N PHE A 212 11.12 1.59 0.25
CA PHE A 212 10.49 1.78 -1.04
C PHE A 212 9.64 3.03 -0.96
N GLN A 213 10.16 4.12 -1.50
CA GLN A 213 9.55 5.43 -1.35
C GLN A 213 8.92 5.92 -2.66
N ALA A 214 7.74 6.52 -2.56
CA ALA A 214 7.09 7.22 -3.66
C ALA A 214 7.32 8.73 -3.53
N ILE A 215 7.73 9.36 -4.63
CA ILE A 215 7.85 10.82 -4.68
C ILE A 215 6.45 11.42 -4.68
N THR A 216 6.17 12.31 -3.72
CA THR A 216 4.90 13.04 -3.60
C THR A 216 5.10 14.38 -2.92
N LYS A 217 4.28 15.39 -3.28
CA LYS A 217 4.41 16.75 -2.74
C LYS A 217 4.18 16.84 -1.24
N LEU A 218 3.32 16.00 -0.69
CA LEU A 218 2.96 15.95 0.72
C LEU A 218 3.73 14.88 1.50
N GLY A 219 4.77 14.30 0.89
CA GLY A 219 5.64 13.32 1.54
C GLY A 219 6.34 13.91 2.77
N GLU A 220 6.46 13.09 3.81
CA GLU A 220 7.04 13.48 5.09
C GLU A 220 8.57 13.36 5.10
N ASP A 221 9.11 12.51 4.22
CA ASP A 221 10.54 12.24 4.12
C ASP A 221 11.17 13.11 3.02
N ILE A 222 12.45 13.38 3.20
CA ILE A 222 13.27 14.04 2.18
C ILE A 222 14.35 13.05 1.76
N ILE A 223 14.39 12.74 0.47
CA ILE A 223 15.41 11.87 -0.11
C ILE A 223 16.26 12.63 -1.12
N LEU A 224 17.51 12.19 -1.26
CA LEU A 224 18.32 12.51 -2.42
C LEU A 224 18.12 11.37 -3.44
N TYR A 225 17.77 11.72 -4.68
CA TYR A 225 17.35 10.79 -5.71
C TYR A 225 18.12 10.98 -7.01
N ASP A 226 18.67 9.90 -7.55
CA ASP A 226 19.27 9.88 -8.89
C ASP A 226 18.29 9.28 -9.92
N LYS A 227 17.81 10.12 -10.82
CA LYS A 227 16.86 9.74 -11.89
C LYS A 227 17.39 8.68 -12.86
N ASN A 228 18.71 8.63 -13.07
CA ASN A 228 19.29 7.73 -14.07
C ASN A 228 19.34 6.29 -13.57
N THR A 229 19.62 6.10 -12.30
CA THR A 229 19.74 4.78 -11.66
C THR A 229 18.48 4.36 -10.91
N ASN A 230 17.57 5.29 -10.67
CA ASN A 230 16.38 5.12 -9.81
C ASN A 230 16.75 4.68 -8.38
N ILE A 231 17.84 5.20 -7.83
CA ILE A 231 18.28 4.93 -6.45
C ILE A 231 18.23 6.21 -5.63
N GLY A 232 17.79 6.10 -4.39
CA GLY A 232 17.76 7.18 -3.42
C GLY A 232 18.53 6.88 -2.14
N ILE A 233 18.77 7.92 -1.35
CA ILE A 233 19.26 7.85 0.02
C ILE A 233 18.45 8.80 0.89
N ASN A 234 18.01 8.35 2.06
CA ASN A 234 17.28 9.18 3.00
C ASN A 234 18.21 10.28 3.51
N LYS A 235 17.78 11.53 3.41
CA LYS A 235 18.60 12.69 3.80
C LYS A 235 19.00 12.67 5.26
N GLU A 236 18.17 12.09 6.12
CA GLU A 236 18.42 11.99 7.56
C GLU A 236 19.72 11.25 7.86
N VAL A 237 20.03 10.16 7.16
CA VAL A 237 21.23 9.35 7.42
C VAL A 237 22.54 10.09 7.13
N LEU A 238 22.50 11.17 6.34
CA LEU A 238 23.66 12.01 6.06
C LEU A 238 24.05 12.88 7.26
N SER A 239 23.19 13.01 8.27
CA SER A 239 23.49 13.68 9.53
C SER A 239 24.19 12.77 10.56
N PHE A 240 24.24 11.45 10.32
CA PHE A 240 24.80 10.49 11.25
C PHE A 240 26.33 10.50 11.22
N LYS A 241 26.95 10.16 12.36
CA LYS A 241 28.42 10.11 12.48
C LYS A 241 29.04 9.07 11.53
N ASP A 242 28.34 7.98 11.28
CA ASP A 242 28.74 6.86 10.43
C ASP A 242 28.07 6.90 9.02
N LYS A 243 27.73 8.09 8.55
CA LYS A 243 27.08 8.31 7.24
C LYS A 243 27.75 7.60 6.06
N GLU A 244 29.07 7.38 6.14
CA GLU A 244 29.84 6.67 5.11
C GLU A 244 29.34 5.22 4.91
N THR A 245 28.79 4.59 5.95
CA THR A 245 28.17 3.27 5.85
C THR A 245 27.02 3.26 4.85
N PHE A 246 26.24 4.33 4.82
CA PHE A 246 25.09 4.50 3.91
C PHE A 246 25.56 4.96 2.52
N ILE A 247 26.48 5.93 2.46
CA ILE A 247 27.02 6.47 1.21
C ILE A 247 27.69 5.37 0.37
N ASN A 248 28.41 4.45 1.00
CA ASN A 248 29.07 3.34 0.34
C ASN A 248 28.09 2.39 -0.38
N LYS A 249 26.82 2.33 0.07
CA LYS A 249 25.76 1.55 -0.58
C LYS A 249 25.28 2.18 -1.90
N LEU A 250 25.59 3.44 -2.17
CA LEU A 250 25.30 4.10 -3.43
C LEU A 250 26.18 3.61 -4.61
N ASN A 251 27.13 2.71 -4.35
CA ASN A 251 27.96 2.09 -5.40
C ASN A 251 28.63 3.10 -6.37
N GLY A 252 29.11 4.22 -5.84
CA GLY A 252 29.80 5.25 -6.62
C GLY A 252 28.90 6.33 -7.23
N ILE A 253 27.59 6.33 -6.96
CA ILE A 253 26.71 7.43 -7.34
C ILE A 253 27.06 8.64 -6.48
N SER A 254 27.34 9.79 -7.13
CA SER A 254 27.73 11.02 -6.42
C SER A 254 26.50 11.77 -5.89
N LEU A 255 26.50 12.09 -4.60
CA LEU A 255 25.45 12.88 -3.94
C LEU A 255 25.19 14.24 -4.64
N ASN A 256 26.24 14.86 -5.19
CA ASN A 256 26.12 16.16 -5.86
C ASN A 256 25.31 16.12 -7.19
N LYS A 257 25.01 14.91 -7.70
CA LYS A 257 24.21 14.71 -8.93
C LYS A 257 22.78 14.31 -8.61
N MET A 258 22.46 14.09 -7.34
CA MET A 258 21.13 13.67 -6.88
C MET A 258 20.26 14.92 -6.66
N GLU A 259 18.96 14.78 -6.92
CA GLU A 259 17.94 15.79 -6.66
C GLU A 259 17.32 15.57 -5.28
N GLU A 260 17.07 16.66 -4.56
CA GLU A 260 16.32 16.61 -3.30
C GLU A 260 14.82 16.65 -3.60
N VAL A 261 14.08 15.64 -3.12
CA VAL A 261 12.63 15.52 -3.33
C VAL A 261 11.92 15.06 -2.06
N ASN A 262 10.65 15.49 -1.92
CA ASN A 262 9.78 14.96 -0.87
C ASN A 262 9.23 13.60 -1.31
N SER A 263 9.13 12.69 -0.37
CA SER A 263 8.69 11.31 -0.60
C SER A 263 7.97 10.73 0.62
N VAL A 264 7.35 9.60 0.42
CA VAL A 264 6.72 8.81 1.48
C VAL A 264 7.14 7.36 1.38
N GLU A 265 7.52 6.77 2.51
CA GLU A 265 7.80 5.35 2.64
C GLU A 265 6.52 4.53 2.50
N LEU A 266 6.45 3.65 1.49
CA LEU A 266 5.34 2.71 1.27
C LEU A 266 5.64 1.30 1.77
N GLY A 267 6.91 0.94 1.82
CA GLY A 267 7.39 -0.33 2.32
C GLY A 267 8.86 -0.28 2.71
N ASN A 268 9.30 -1.28 3.46
CA ASN A 268 10.68 -1.41 3.90
C ASN A 268 11.14 -2.87 3.99
N ASN A 269 12.44 -3.05 3.90
CA ASN A 269 13.14 -4.31 4.05
C ASN A 269 14.27 -4.15 5.07
N PHE A 270 14.36 -5.09 6.02
CA PHE A 270 15.39 -5.12 7.06
C PHE A 270 16.09 -6.47 7.10
N GLU A 271 17.40 -6.46 7.25
CA GLU A 271 18.21 -7.61 7.62
C GLU A 271 18.38 -7.61 9.14
N LEU A 272 17.67 -8.49 9.84
CA LEU A 272 17.64 -8.55 11.29
C LEU A 272 18.83 -9.33 11.89
N GLY A 273 19.51 -10.13 11.05
CA GLY A 273 20.54 -11.07 11.51
C GLY A 273 19.93 -12.10 12.45
N THR A 274 20.67 -12.45 13.51
CA THR A 274 20.24 -13.41 14.53
C THR A 274 19.58 -12.77 15.75
N LYS A 275 19.34 -11.45 15.72
CA LYS A 275 18.87 -10.65 16.87
C LYS A 275 17.70 -11.30 17.62
N TYR A 276 16.65 -11.70 16.91
CA TYR A 276 15.46 -12.27 17.55
C TYR A 276 15.64 -13.72 17.91
N SER A 277 16.24 -14.52 17.04
CA SER A 277 16.49 -15.93 17.30
C SER A 277 17.43 -16.16 18.51
N ASP A 278 18.47 -15.33 18.65
CA ASP A 278 19.37 -15.39 19.80
C ASP A 278 18.69 -14.93 21.09
N LEU A 279 18.06 -13.75 21.11
CA LEU A 279 17.40 -13.21 22.31
C LEU A 279 16.26 -14.10 22.81
N MET A 280 15.55 -14.76 21.89
CA MET A 280 14.41 -15.60 22.21
C MET A 280 14.79 -17.07 22.38
N GLU A 281 16.06 -17.43 22.19
CA GLU A 281 16.58 -18.81 22.28
C GLU A 281 15.86 -19.77 21.31
N MET A 282 15.66 -19.34 20.07
CA MET A 282 14.96 -20.08 19.03
C MET A 282 15.93 -20.53 17.94
N TYR A 283 16.01 -21.87 17.76
CA TYR A 283 17.04 -22.53 16.96
C TYR A 283 16.46 -23.56 16.00
N TYR A 284 17.20 -23.85 14.93
CA TYR A 284 17.02 -25.03 14.08
C TYR A 284 18.23 -25.97 14.19
N GLN A 285 18.11 -27.20 13.70
CA GLN A 285 19.23 -28.14 13.63
C GLN A 285 19.93 -28.06 12.27
N ASP A 286 21.25 -27.86 12.31
CA ASP A 286 22.11 -27.92 11.15
C ASP A 286 22.30 -29.38 10.64
N GLU A 287 23.09 -29.56 9.58
CA GLU A 287 23.39 -30.86 8.98
C GLU A 287 24.15 -31.85 9.92
N ASN A 288 24.77 -31.34 10.96
CA ASN A 288 25.48 -32.09 11.99
C ASN A 288 24.65 -32.30 13.26
N GLY A 289 23.37 -31.84 13.26
CA GLY A 289 22.49 -31.93 14.43
C GLY A 289 22.73 -30.86 15.49
N ASN A 290 23.54 -29.82 15.22
CA ASN A 290 23.79 -28.74 16.15
C ASN A 290 22.67 -27.69 16.06
N ASN A 291 22.32 -27.11 17.21
CA ASN A 291 21.39 -25.99 17.26
C ASN A 291 22.07 -24.71 16.72
N LYS A 292 21.42 -24.05 15.78
CA LYS A 292 21.85 -22.79 15.16
C LYS A 292 20.73 -21.77 15.19
N PRO A 293 21.05 -20.48 15.45
CA PRO A 293 20.06 -19.41 15.34
C PRO A 293 19.69 -19.18 13.88
N PHE A 294 18.44 -18.77 13.65
CA PHE A 294 18.01 -18.32 12.32
C PHE A 294 18.59 -16.93 12.03
N TYR A 295 19.06 -16.74 10.82
CA TYR A 295 19.21 -15.39 10.25
C TYR A 295 17.88 -14.95 9.69
N MET A 296 17.40 -13.79 10.13
CA MET A 296 16.04 -13.34 9.84
C MET A 296 16.07 -12.01 9.05
N GLY A 297 15.10 -11.85 8.19
CA GLY A 297 14.72 -10.56 7.61
C GLY A 297 13.28 -10.23 7.94
N CYS A 298 12.93 -8.94 7.96
CA CYS A 298 11.55 -8.52 7.99
C CYS A 298 11.25 -7.49 6.90
N TYR A 299 10.03 -7.51 6.42
CA TYR A 299 9.59 -6.82 5.21
C TYR A 299 8.19 -6.28 5.45
N GLY A 300 7.95 -4.99 5.22
CA GLY A 300 6.67 -4.36 5.49
C GLY A 300 6.15 -3.53 4.31
N ILE A 301 4.84 -3.58 4.03
CA ILE A 301 4.15 -2.70 3.08
C ILE A 301 2.90 -2.13 3.74
N GLY A 302 2.78 -0.80 3.79
CA GLY A 302 1.61 -0.11 4.34
C GLY A 302 0.55 0.15 3.27
N LEU A 303 -0.57 -0.60 3.29
CA LEU A 303 -1.60 -0.50 2.24
C LEU A 303 -2.26 0.89 2.21
N GLY A 304 -2.54 1.46 3.38
CA GLY A 304 -3.13 2.80 3.48
C GLY A 304 -2.25 3.89 2.87
N ARG A 305 -0.92 3.79 3.05
CA ARG A 305 0.04 4.71 2.44
C ARG A 305 0.02 4.62 0.91
N ILE A 306 -0.09 3.40 0.36
CA ILE A 306 -0.25 3.17 -1.09
C ILE A 306 -1.49 3.88 -1.61
N ILE A 307 -2.64 3.71 -0.95
CA ILE A 307 -3.91 4.31 -1.35
C ILE A 307 -3.84 5.84 -1.33
N ALA A 308 -3.31 6.41 -0.25
CA ALA A 308 -3.12 7.85 -0.12
C ALA A 308 -2.24 8.40 -1.27
N THR A 309 -1.11 7.73 -1.54
CA THR A 309 -0.18 8.11 -2.63
C THR A 309 -0.82 8.00 -4.01
N ILE A 310 -1.62 6.95 -4.27
CA ILE A 310 -2.36 6.82 -5.53
C ILE A 310 -3.26 8.03 -5.75
N ILE A 311 -4.00 8.44 -4.73
CA ILE A 311 -4.94 9.56 -4.84
C ILE A 311 -4.17 10.86 -5.06
N GLU A 312 -3.14 11.14 -4.27
CA GLU A 312 -2.37 12.40 -4.37
C GLU A 312 -1.63 12.54 -5.71
N ASN A 313 -1.03 11.47 -6.20
CA ASN A 313 -0.24 11.51 -7.43
C ASN A 313 -1.08 11.42 -8.72
N ASN A 314 -2.39 11.19 -8.61
CA ASN A 314 -3.28 11.08 -9.76
C ASN A 314 -4.48 12.05 -9.69
N VAL A 315 -4.30 13.17 -9.03
CA VAL A 315 -5.29 14.27 -9.01
C VAL A 315 -5.42 14.87 -10.41
N LEU A 316 -6.65 15.05 -10.86
CA LEU A 316 -6.94 15.76 -12.10
C LEU A 316 -7.08 17.25 -11.82
N ILE A 317 -6.21 18.05 -12.43
CA ILE A 317 -6.19 19.52 -12.27
C ILE A 317 -6.58 20.15 -13.61
N LYS A 318 -7.53 21.07 -13.58
CA LYS A 318 -7.92 21.90 -14.70
C LYS A 318 -8.20 23.32 -14.21
N ASP A 319 -7.64 24.32 -14.89
CA ASP A 319 -7.80 25.75 -14.55
C ASP A 319 -7.43 26.02 -13.05
N GLU A 320 -6.29 25.48 -12.60
CA GLU A 320 -5.78 25.54 -11.22
C GLU A 320 -6.72 24.98 -10.14
N LYS A 321 -7.68 24.15 -10.54
CA LYS A 321 -8.66 23.51 -9.62
C LYS A 321 -8.63 22.00 -9.74
N ILE A 322 -8.80 21.33 -8.61
CA ILE A 322 -8.98 19.89 -8.57
C ILE A 322 -10.36 19.57 -9.17
N LYS A 323 -10.39 18.65 -10.13
CA LYS A 323 -11.62 18.14 -10.78
C LYS A 323 -11.97 16.72 -10.31
N GLY A 324 -11.05 16.05 -9.66
CA GLY A 324 -11.17 14.69 -9.17
C GLY A 324 -9.82 14.00 -9.16
N PHE A 325 -9.84 12.70 -9.23
CA PHE A 325 -8.63 11.87 -9.31
C PHE A 325 -8.89 10.64 -10.17
N VAL A 326 -7.82 9.94 -10.56
CA VAL A 326 -7.91 8.70 -11.34
C VAL A 326 -7.10 7.61 -10.64
N ILE A 327 -7.73 6.48 -10.36
CA ILE A 327 -7.06 5.32 -9.81
C ILE A 327 -6.44 4.51 -10.97
N PRO A 328 -5.19 4.02 -10.84
CA PRO A 328 -4.58 3.17 -11.86
C PRO A 328 -5.48 1.97 -12.21
N TYR A 329 -5.60 1.67 -13.51
CA TYR A 329 -6.54 0.67 -14.02
C TYR A 329 -6.45 -0.67 -13.27
N ASN A 330 -5.23 -1.17 -13.01
CA ASN A 330 -5.02 -2.48 -12.42
C ASN A 330 -5.65 -2.64 -11.03
N VAL A 331 -5.68 -1.57 -10.23
CA VAL A 331 -6.21 -1.58 -8.86
C VAL A 331 -7.56 -0.86 -8.71
N ALA A 332 -8.05 -0.21 -9.76
CA ALA A 332 -9.31 0.53 -9.71
C ALA A 332 -10.48 -0.37 -9.24
N PRO A 333 -11.25 0.07 -8.23
CA PRO A 333 -12.45 -0.63 -7.74
C PRO A 333 -13.50 -0.83 -8.82
N TYR A 334 -13.61 0.12 -9.72
CA TYR A 334 -14.46 0.12 -10.89
C TYR A 334 -13.66 0.55 -12.10
N LYS A 335 -13.64 -0.28 -13.15
CA LYS A 335 -12.82 -0.07 -14.35
C LYS A 335 -13.38 1.01 -15.25
N VAL A 336 -14.70 1.17 -15.25
CA VAL A 336 -15.42 2.08 -16.14
C VAL A 336 -16.66 2.65 -15.47
N HIS A 337 -16.92 3.92 -15.76
CA HIS A 337 -18.14 4.63 -15.42
C HIS A 337 -19.01 4.79 -16.66
N ILE A 338 -20.25 4.36 -16.59
CA ILE A 338 -21.23 4.44 -17.67
C ILE A 338 -22.21 5.57 -17.34
N VAL A 339 -22.28 6.57 -18.23
CA VAL A 339 -23.30 7.63 -18.17
C VAL A 339 -24.14 7.62 -19.43
N TYR A 340 -25.42 7.97 -19.33
CA TYR A 340 -26.35 7.88 -20.44
C TYR A 340 -27.39 9.00 -20.44
N SER A 341 -27.88 9.33 -21.65
CA SER A 341 -29.11 10.12 -21.84
C SER A 341 -30.32 9.22 -21.70
N GLU A 342 -31.48 9.74 -21.33
CA GLU A 342 -32.69 8.97 -21.05
C GLU A 342 -33.05 8.02 -22.19
N GLN A 343 -32.93 8.46 -23.46
CA GLN A 343 -33.18 7.64 -24.64
C GLN A 343 -32.26 6.41 -24.78
N ASN A 344 -31.12 6.38 -24.10
CA ASN A 344 -30.15 5.29 -24.15
C ASN A 344 -30.08 4.47 -22.85
N LYS A 345 -31.10 4.61 -21.99
CA LYS A 345 -31.16 3.93 -20.69
C LYS A 345 -31.05 2.41 -20.81
N ASP A 346 -31.82 1.81 -21.71
CA ASP A 346 -31.83 0.36 -21.90
C ASP A 346 -30.48 -0.15 -22.43
N ASN A 347 -29.87 0.56 -23.39
CA ASN A 347 -28.55 0.24 -23.92
C ASN A 347 -27.47 0.33 -22.79
N ALA A 348 -27.58 1.29 -21.89
CA ALA A 348 -26.64 1.45 -20.77
C ALA A 348 -26.80 0.34 -19.74
N ILE A 349 -28.04 -0.09 -19.46
CA ILE A 349 -28.32 -1.22 -18.57
C ILE A 349 -27.78 -2.52 -19.16
N GLU A 350 -28.06 -2.79 -20.46
CA GLU A 350 -27.50 -3.95 -21.16
C GLU A 350 -25.97 -4.01 -21.08
N LEU A 351 -25.29 -2.89 -21.35
CA LEU A 351 -23.83 -2.79 -21.24
C LEU A 351 -23.37 -3.07 -19.82
N TYR A 352 -24.00 -2.45 -18.83
CA TYR A 352 -23.69 -2.62 -17.42
C TYR A 352 -23.79 -4.08 -16.97
N GLU A 353 -24.89 -4.76 -17.30
CA GLU A 353 -25.11 -6.16 -16.95
C GLU A 353 -24.08 -7.06 -17.64
N ARG A 354 -23.85 -6.85 -18.93
CA ARG A 354 -22.86 -7.61 -19.71
C ARG A 354 -21.43 -7.48 -19.18
N LEU A 355 -21.03 -6.30 -18.71
CA LEU A 355 -19.72 -6.10 -18.07
C LEU A 355 -19.64 -6.87 -16.75
N LEU A 356 -20.67 -6.79 -15.90
CA LEU A 356 -20.70 -7.51 -14.62
C LEU A 356 -20.68 -9.03 -14.79
N GLU A 357 -21.43 -9.58 -15.74
CA GLU A 357 -21.43 -11.03 -16.08
C GLU A 357 -20.04 -11.52 -16.49
N ASN A 358 -19.21 -10.63 -17.03
CA ASN A 358 -17.82 -10.92 -17.39
C ASN A 358 -16.79 -10.51 -16.31
N ASN A 359 -17.23 -10.29 -15.07
CA ASN A 359 -16.40 -9.89 -13.92
C ASN A 359 -15.70 -8.54 -14.09
N ILE A 360 -16.14 -7.67 -15.00
CA ILE A 360 -15.64 -6.32 -15.17
C ILE A 360 -16.44 -5.40 -14.26
N GLN A 361 -15.82 -4.97 -13.17
CA GLN A 361 -16.46 -4.08 -12.19
C GLN A 361 -16.67 -2.69 -12.80
N CYS A 362 -17.91 -2.22 -12.81
CA CYS A 362 -18.28 -0.94 -13.41
C CYS A 362 -19.31 -0.19 -12.56
N ILE A 363 -19.42 1.11 -12.79
CA ILE A 363 -20.45 1.98 -12.23
C ILE A 363 -21.38 2.40 -13.37
N ILE A 364 -22.69 2.43 -13.08
CA ILE A 364 -23.69 3.09 -13.93
C ILE A 364 -24.31 4.26 -13.16
N ASP A 365 -24.36 5.44 -13.78
CA ASP A 365 -25.03 6.60 -13.21
C ASP A 365 -26.54 6.56 -13.48
N ASP A 366 -27.23 5.95 -12.54
CA ASP A 366 -28.69 5.73 -12.57
C ASP A 366 -29.49 6.87 -11.93
N ARG A 367 -28.93 8.07 -11.75
CA ARG A 367 -29.63 9.22 -11.19
C ARG A 367 -30.53 9.88 -12.23
N ASP A 368 -31.82 9.65 -12.14
CA ASP A 368 -32.80 10.08 -13.16
C ASP A 368 -33.02 11.60 -13.24
N ASN A 369 -32.72 12.35 -12.17
CA ASN A 369 -33.01 13.80 -12.09
C ASN A 369 -31.84 14.70 -12.55
N LEU A 370 -30.81 14.15 -13.21
CA LEU A 370 -29.66 14.89 -13.66
C LEU A 370 -29.50 14.85 -15.19
N ILE A 371 -29.21 16.02 -15.76
CA ILE A 371 -28.83 16.11 -17.17
C ILE A 371 -27.47 15.45 -17.39
N LEU A 372 -27.25 14.92 -18.60
CA LEU A 372 -26.03 14.17 -18.96
C LEU A 372 -24.73 14.92 -18.65
N GLY A 373 -24.70 16.24 -18.89
CA GLY A 373 -23.52 17.07 -18.59
C GLY A 373 -23.13 17.07 -17.11
N ASN A 374 -24.11 17.07 -16.21
CA ASN A 374 -23.85 16.99 -14.77
C ASN A 374 -23.34 15.59 -14.36
N LYS A 375 -23.89 14.53 -14.98
CA LYS A 375 -23.40 13.17 -14.76
C LYS A 375 -21.92 13.04 -15.16
N ILE A 376 -21.53 13.57 -16.34
CA ILE A 376 -20.15 13.57 -16.85
C ILE A 376 -19.21 14.34 -15.90
N ASN A 377 -19.63 15.47 -15.37
CA ASN A 377 -18.83 16.25 -14.42
C ASN A 377 -18.53 15.51 -13.10
N ASP A 378 -19.43 14.62 -12.68
CA ASP A 378 -19.30 13.88 -11.43
C ASP A 378 -18.45 12.60 -11.58
N VAL A 379 -18.09 12.17 -12.79
CA VAL A 379 -17.36 10.91 -13.03
C VAL A 379 -15.99 10.89 -12.36
N ALA A 380 -15.27 12.00 -12.42
CA ALA A 380 -13.93 12.10 -11.85
C ALA A 380 -13.89 12.02 -10.31
N LEU A 381 -15.06 12.12 -9.64
CA LEU A 381 -15.19 12.00 -8.19
C LEU A 381 -14.83 10.62 -7.64
N LEU A 382 -14.97 9.58 -8.47
CA LEU A 382 -14.90 8.18 -8.04
C LEU A 382 -13.58 7.51 -8.36
N GLY A 383 -12.67 8.24 -9.00
CA GLY A 383 -11.39 7.70 -9.41
C GLY A 383 -11.45 6.61 -10.48
N THR A 384 -12.56 6.46 -11.18
CA THR A 384 -12.71 5.49 -12.29
C THR A 384 -11.76 5.86 -13.44
N PRO A 385 -10.98 4.93 -14.01
CA PRO A 385 -10.02 5.27 -15.06
C PRO A 385 -10.65 5.48 -16.44
N LYS A 386 -11.80 4.87 -16.71
CA LYS A 386 -12.46 4.93 -18.03
C LYS A 386 -13.91 5.43 -17.93
N LEU A 387 -14.35 6.13 -18.96
CA LEU A 387 -15.70 6.66 -19.10
C LEU A 387 -16.32 6.18 -20.41
N ILE A 388 -17.58 5.73 -20.36
CA ILE A 388 -18.42 5.49 -21.54
C ILE A 388 -19.62 6.41 -21.46
N VAL A 389 -19.87 7.18 -22.54
CA VAL A 389 -21.01 8.10 -22.65
C VAL A 389 -21.96 7.63 -23.73
N LEU A 390 -23.15 7.18 -23.32
CA LEU A 390 -24.24 6.89 -24.26
C LEU A 390 -25.14 8.13 -24.36
N GLY A 391 -24.63 9.14 -25.06
CA GLY A 391 -25.35 10.40 -25.32
C GLY A 391 -26.30 10.33 -26.50
N ASN A 392 -26.93 11.46 -26.88
CA ASN A 392 -27.88 11.54 -27.96
C ASN A 392 -27.31 11.16 -29.35
N LYS A 393 -25.99 11.16 -29.50
CA LYS A 393 -25.28 10.80 -30.73
C LYS A 393 -24.79 9.35 -30.77
N TYR A 394 -25.16 8.54 -29.77
CA TYR A 394 -24.76 7.14 -29.72
C TYR A 394 -25.37 6.37 -30.89
N ASP A 395 -24.52 5.70 -31.67
CA ASP A 395 -24.91 5.04 -32.94
C ASP A 395 -25.47 3.59 -32.76
N ASN A 396 -25.47 3.10 -31.50
CA ASN A 396 -25.84 1.74 -31.12
C ASN A 396 -24.94 0.63 -31.71
N ILE A 397 -23.77 0.99 -32.25
CA ILE A 397 -22.79 0.07 -32.85
C ILE A 397 -21.46 0.11 -32.09
N ASN A 398 -21.01 1.32 -31.77
CA ASN A 398 -19.71 1.54 -31.20
C ASN A 398 -19.80 2.27 -29.84
N TYR A 399 -18.95 1.88 -28.90
CA TYR A 399 -18.74 2.63 -27.67
C TYR A 399 -17.54 3.56 -27.83
N GLU A 400 -17.69 4.84 -27.49
CA GLU A 400 -16.58 5.76 -27.25
C GLU A 400 -16.15 5.61 -25.80
N ILE A 401 -14.89 5.23 -25.59
CA ILE A 401 -14.29 5.00 -24.29
C ILE A 401 -13.21 6.05 -24.08
N GLU A 402 -13.41 6.93 -23.13
CA GLU A 402 -12.46 7.97 -22.76
C GLU A 402 -11.59 7.50 -21.60
N ASP A 403 -10.26 7.63 -21.74
CA ASP A 403 -9.33 7.52 -20.63
C ASP A 403 -9.33 8.84 -19.85
N LEU A 404 -9.76 8.79 -18.60
CA LEU A 404 -9.91 10.01 -17.78
C LEU A 404 -8.59 10.63 -17.34
N LYS A 405 -7.47 9.89 -17.42
CA LYS A 405 -6.14 10.42 -17.10
C LYS A 405 -5.52 11.18 -18.28
N THR A 406 -5.65 10.64 -19.48
CA THR A 406 -5.02 11.20 -20.70
C THR A 406 -5.99 12.03 -21.53
N GLY A 407 -7.30 11.80 -21.42
CA GLY A 407 -8.32 12.36 -22.28
C GLY A 407 -8.40 11.70 -23.65
N GLU A 408 -7.61 10.65 -23.91
CA GLU A 408 -7.64 9.90 -25.16
C GLU A 408 -8.94 9.09 -25.29
N LYS A 409 -9.40 8.92 -26.52
CA LYS A 409 -10.67 8.24 -26.82
C LYS A 409 -10.46 7.09 -27.78
N ASP A 410 -10.93 5.92 -27.37
CA ASP A 410 -10.98 4.71 -28.17
C ASP A 410 -12.40 4.48 -28.69
N ILE A 411 -12.53 4.04 -29.95
CA ILE A 411 -13.81 3.60 -30.51
C ILE A 411 -13.81 2.08 -30.56
N VAL A 412 -14.68 1.46 -29.78
CA VAL A 412 -14.75 0.00 -29.62
C VAL A 412 -16.11 -0.51 -30.04
N LYS A 413 -16.13 -1.48 -30.97
CA LYS A 413 -17.40 -2.15 -31.39
C LYS A 413 -18.06 -2.82 -30.19
N LYS A 414 -19.38 -2.78 -30.16
CA LYS A 414 -20.23 -3.38 -29.11
C LYS A 414 -19.86 -4.84 -28.82
N GLU A 415 -19.54 -5.62 -29.82
CA GLU A 415 -19.14 -7.03 -29.73
C GLU A 415 -17.79 -7.23 -29.00
N ASN A 416 -16.85 -6.27 -29.12
CA ASN A 416 -15.48 -6.35 -28.62
C ASN A 416 -15.28 -5.73 -27.24
N ILE A 417 -16.31 -5.17 -26.64
CA ILE A 417 -16.19 -4.40 -25.38
C ILE A 417 -15.63 -5.23 -24.23
N ILE A 418 -15.96 -6.51 -24.14
CA ILE A 418 -15.46 -7.39 -23.10
C ILE A 418 -13.96 -7.64 -23.25
N ASN A 419 -13.49 -7.87 -24.48
CA ASN A 419 -12.07 -8.09 -24.76
C ASN A 419 -11.23 -6.83 -24.50
N TYR A 420 -11.80 -5.65 -24.71
CA TYR A 420 -11.14 -4.37 -24.43
C TYR A 420 -10.84 -4.18 -22.93
N PHE A 421 -11.72 -4.67 -22.04
CA PHE A 421 -11.58 -4.51 -20.60
C PHE A 421 -10.90 -5.69 -19.89
N ARG A 422 -10.62 -6.79 -20.57
CA ARG A 422 -9.83 -7.93 -20.06
C ARG A 422 -8.33 -7.68 -20.18
#